data_7cb239f9e5a303b93a3731a21b1226ac
#
_entry.id   7cb239f9e5a303b93a3731a21b1226ac
#
_cell.length_a   1.000
_cell.length_b   1.000
_cell.length_c   1.000
_cell.angle_alpha   90.00
_cell.angle_beta   90.00
_cell.angle_gamma   90.00
#
_symmetry.space_group_name_H-M   'P 1'
#
loop_
_entity.id
_entity.type
_entity.pdbx_description
1 polymer ?
#
loop_
_entity_poly.entity_id
_entity_poly.type
_entity_poly.pdbx_seq_one_letter_code
_entity_poly.pdbx_strand_id
1 'polypeptide(L)' 'MNKFFQFYVIVDKYGDVHDTYADKNEANHYYYLLNGKAEGLAVKAAVSKDEDSQELAVYANTMKEALRLAKNEF' A
#
# COMPACT_ATOMS: atom_id res chain seq x y z
N MET A 1 -21.20 -3.09 9.88
CA MET A 1 -20.32 -2.00 9.42
C MET A 1 -19.01 -2.57 8.92
N ASN A 2 -18.68 -2.32 7.67
CA ASN A 2 -17.45 -2.86 7.09
C ASN A 2 -16.26 -2.05 7.58
N LYS A 3 -15.31 -2.75 8.15
CA LYS A 3 -14.11 -2.15 8.68
C LYS A 3 -12.94 -2.55 7.77
N PHE A 4 -12.28 -1.55 7.19
CA PHE A 4 -11.14 -1.80 6.32
C PHE A 4 -9.84 -1.49 7.05
N PHE A 5 -8.82 -2.29 6.76
CA PHE A 5 -7.48 -2.05 7.28
C PHE A 5 -6.70 -1.23 6.26
N GLN A 6 -6.11 -0.13 6.72
CA GLN A 6 -5.38 0.82 5.90
C GLN A 6 -3.90 0.71 6.22
N PHE A 7 -3.08 0.61 5.19
CA PHE A 7 -1.63 0.54 5.36
C PHE A 7 -0.94 1.06 4.10
N TYR A 8 0.37 1.08 4.11
CA TYR A 8 1.17 1.55 2.97
C TYR A 8 2.17 0.47 2.61
N VAL A 9 2.53 0.41 1.32
CA VAL A 9 3.45 -0.61 0.82
C VAL A 9 4.48 0.05 -0.07
N ILE A 10 5.65 -0.58 -0.18
CA ILE A 10 6.63 -0.26 -1.20
C ILE A 10 6.57 -1.38 -2.22
N VAL A 11 6.31 -1.02 -3.48
CA VAL A 11 6.21 -1.97 -4.59
C VAL A 11 7.28 -1.69 -5.61
N ASP A 12 7.69 -2.71 -6.34
CA ASP A 12 8.65 -2.56 -7.43
C ASP A 12 7.93 -2.33 -8.77
N LYS A 13 8.72 -2.20 -9.83
CA LYS A 13 8.19 -1.94 -11.17
C LYS A 13 7.35 -3.10 -11.71
N TYR A 14 7.43 -4.27 -11.09
CA TYR A 14 6.63 -5.44 -11.48
C TYR A 14 5.35 -5.55 -10.66
N GLY A 15 5.13 -4.64 -9.71
CA GLY A 15 3.96 -4.66 -8.85
C GLY A 15 4.11 -5.53 -7.62
N ASP A 16 5.30 -6.09 -7.38
CA ASP A 16 5.53 -6.93 -6.20
C ASP A 16 5.75 -6.07 -4.96
N VAL A 17 5.12 -6.47 -3.86
CA VAL A 17 5.25 -5.77 -2.58
C VAL A 17 6.53 -6.19 -1.88
N HIS A 18 7.38 -5.21 -1.58
CA HIS A 18 8.64 -5.45 -0.86
C HIS A 18 8.44 -5.42 0.65
N ASP A 19 7.60 -4.49 1.14
CA ASP A 19 7.37 -4.37 2.56
C ASP A 19 6.08 -3.58 2.82
N THR A 20 5.57 -3.69 4.05
CA THR A 20 4.36 -3.01 4.48
C THR A 20 4.64 -2.12 5.68
N TYR A 21 3.91 -1.00 5.76
CA TYR A 21 4.09 0.02 6.81
C TYR A 21 2.73 0.52 7.25
N ALA A 22 2.57 0.78 8.53
CA ALA A 22 1.33 1.31 9.07
C ALA A 22 1.12 2.79 8.73
N ASP A 23 2.22 3.52 8.50
CA ASP A 23 2.24 4.98 8.37
C ASP A 23 2.90 5.37 7.04
N LYS A 24 2.30 6.34 6.34
CA LYS A 24 2.84 6.85 5.09
C LYS A 24 4.23 7.46 5.27
N ASN A 25 4.45 8.17 6.38
CA ASN A 25 5.75 8.78 6.65
C ASN A 25 6.83 7.73 6.81
N GLU A 26 6.51 6.61 7.45
CA GLU A 26 7.43 5.49 7.60
C GLU A 26 7.73 4.87 6.24
N ALA A 27 6.71 4.65 5.42
CA ALA A 27 6.90 4.10 4.08
C ALA A 27 7.78 5.01 3.23
N ASN A 28 7.55 6.32 3.28
CA ASN A 28 8.37 7.30 2.53
C ASN A 28 9.82 7.31 3.02
N HIS A 29 10.03 7.16 4.32
CA HIS A 29 11.37 7.11 4.91
C HIS A 29 12.15 5.91 4.38
N TYR A 30 11.55 4.73 4.39
CA TYR A 30 12.20 3.53 3.88
C TYR A 30 12.36 3.55 2.36
N TYR A 31 11.40 4.14 1.65
CA TYR A 31 11.54 4.36 0.22
C TYR A 31 12.84 5.15 -0.08
N TYR A 32 13.08 6.20 0.69
CA TYR A 32 14.27 7.02 0.53
C TYR A 32 15.54 6.23 0.87
N LEU A 33 15.53 5.50 1.99
CA LEU A 33 16.68 4.70 2.42
C LEU A 33 17.03 3.60 1.42
N LEU A 34 16.03 3.04 0.75
CA LEU A 34 16.22 1.99 -0.25
C LEU A 34 16.57 2.55 -1.63
N ASN A 35 16.76 3.87 -1.72
CA ASN A 35 17.01 4.53 -3.00
C ASN A 35 15.91 4.22 -4.02
N GLY A 36 14.66 4.35 -3.56
CA GLY A 36 13.49 3.87 -4.29
C GLY A 36 13.36 4.41 -5.70
N LYS A 37 13.69 5.70 -5.91
CA LYS A 37 13.60 6.30 -7.23
C LYS A 37 14.54 5.62 -8.23
N ALA A 38 15.78 5.35 -7.83
CA ALA A 38 16.77 4.69 -8.68
C ALA A 38 16.42 3.21 -8.91
N GLU A 39 15.84 2.56 -7.92
CA GLU A 39 15.48 1.15 -7.98
C GLU A 39 14.12 0.88 -8.62
N GLY A 40 13.40 1.92 -9.03
CA GLY A 40 12.08 1.76 -9.63
C GLY A 40 10.99 1.39 -8.65
N LEU A 41 11.17 1.73 -7.37
CA LEU A 41 10.18 1.47 -6.34
C LEU A 41 9.15 2.59 -6.28
N ALA A 42 8.00 2.30 -5.67
CA ALA A 42 6.94 3.28 -5.43
C ALA A 42 6.23 2.99 -4.13
N VAL A 43 5.78 4.05 -3.46
CA VAL A 43 4.94 3.92 -2.27
C VAL A 43 3.49 3.94 -2.72
N LYS A 44 2.70 2.96 -2.27
CA LYS A 44 1.27 2.89 -2.57
C LYS A 44 0.48 2.81 -1.29
N ALA A 45 -0.73 3.40 -1.32
CA ALA A 45 -1.71 3.19 -0.27
C ALA A 45 -2.42 1.87 -0.51
N ALA A 46 -2.74 1.16 0.56
CA ALA A 46 -3.35 -0.16 0.48
C ALA A 46 -4.51 -0.27 1.45
N VAL A 47 -5.55 -0.98 1.04
CA VAL A 47 -6.71 -1.27 1.89
C VAL A 47 -7.05 -2.74 1.74
N SER A 48 -7.18 -3.44 2.87
CA SER A 48 -7.60 -4.84 2.86
C SER A 48 -8.87 -5.00 3.68
N LYS A 49 -9.57 -6.11 3.42
CA LYS A 49 -10.80 -6.42 4.11
C LYS A 49 -10.54 -6.87 5.55
N ASP A 50 -9.45 -7.57 5.77
CA ASP A 50 -9.06 -7.99 7.10
C ASP A 50 -7.54 -7.91 7.27
N GLU A 51 -7.11 -7.98 8.53
CA GLU A 51 -5.72 -7.73 8.91
C GLU A 51 -4.73 -8.74 8.31
N ASP A 52 -5.17 -9.96 8.11
CA ASP A 52 -4.30 -11.05 7.67
C ASP A 52 -4.33 -11.27 6.15
N SER A 53 -5.19 -10.55 5.42
CA SER A 53 -5.42 -10.79 3.99
C SER A 53 -4.75 -9.77 3.10
N GLN A 54 -3.44 -9.59 3.25
CA GLN A 54 -2.68 -8.69 2.38
C GLN A 54 -2.80 -9.07 0.90
N GLU A 55 -3.01 -10.34 0.61
CA GLU A 55 -3.17 -10.84 -0.76
C GLU A 55 -4.44 -10.33 -1.43
N LEU A 56 -5.43 -9.95 -0.63
CA LEU A 56 -6.71 -9.44 -1.13
C LEU A 56 -6.78 -7.92 -1.04
N ALA A 57 -5.66 -7.26 -0.82
CA ALA A 57 -5.64 -5.81 -0.70
C ALA A 57 -5.78 -5.14 -2.06
N VAL A 58 -6.38 -3.96 -2.08
CA VAL A 58 -6.36 -3.07 -3.23
C VAL A 58 -5.32 -1.99 -3.00
N TYR A 59 -4.69 -1.54 -4.08
CA TYR A 59 -3.61 -0.56 -4.01
C TYR A 59 -3.93 0.63 -4.89
N ALA A 60 -3.54 1.82 -4.42
CA ALA A 60 -3.73 3.05 -5.20
C ALA A 60 -2.66 4.07 -4.80
N ASN A 61 -2.58 5.16 -5.55
CA ASN A 61 -1.60 6.21 -5.28
C ASN A 61 -1.94 7.01 -4.02
N THR A 62 -3.22 7.07 -3.65
CA THR A 62 -3.68 7.77 -2.45
C THR A 62 -4.59 6.86 -1.64
N MET A 63 -4.66 7.11 -0.33
CA MET A 63 -5.55 6.34 0.54
C MET A 63 -7.02 6.56 0.19
N LYS A 64 -7.39 7.77 -0.22
CA LYS A 64 -8.75 8.09 -0.64
C LYS A 64 -9.19 7.21 -1.81
N GLU A 65 -8.32 7.06 -2.80
CA GLU A 65 -8.60 6.21 -3.95
C GLU A 65 -8.62 4.73 -3.58
N ALA A 66 -7.71 4.30 -2.73
CA ALA A 66 -7.67 2.92 -2.26
C ALA A 66 -8.96 2.55 -1.52
N LEU A 67 -9.47 3.45 -0.68
CA LEU A 67 -10.74 3.23 0.02
C LEU A 67 -11.91 3.16 -0.94
N ARG A 68 -11.91 3.98 -1.98
CA ARG A 68 -12.94 3.95 -3.01
C ARG A 68 -12.95 2.60 -3.75
N LEU A 69 -11.77 2.13 -4.11
CA LEU A 69 -11.63 0.83 -4.77
C LEU A 69 -12.07 -0.32 -3.85
N ALA A 70 -11.73 -0.24 -2.57
CA ALA A 70 -12.09 -1.26 -1.59
C ALA A 70 -13.61 -1.37 -1.46
N LYS A 71 -14.32 -0.27 -1.46
CA LYS A 71 -15.78 -0.25 -1.38
C LYS A 71 -16.43 -0.95 -2.57
N ASN A 72 -15.78 -0.90 -3.73
CA ASN A 72 -16.29 -1.56 -4.94
C ASN A 72 -15.90 -3.04 -5.00
N GLU A 73 -14.75 -3.41 -4.43
CA GLU A 73 -14.25 -4.78 -4.47
C GLU A 73 -14.77 -5.64 -3.31
N PHE A 74 -15.03 -5.04 -2.16
CA PHE A 74 -15.39 -5.75 -0.93
C PHE A 74 -16.89 -5.51 -0.51
#